data_080a7d2c4d0ae39d1fb27eca4edefbc5
#
_entry.id   080a7d2c4d0ae39d1fb27eca4edefbc5
#
_cell.length_a   1.000
_cell.length_b   1.000
_cell.length_c   1.000
_cell.angle_alpha   90.00
_cell.angle_beta   90.00
_cell.angle_gamma   90.00
#
_symmetry.space_group_name_H-M   'P 1'
#
loop_
_entity.id
_entity.type
_entity.pdbx_description
1 polymer ?
#
loop_
_entity_poly.entity_id
_entity_poly.type
_entity_poly.pdbx_seq_one_letter_code
_entity_poly.pdbx_strand_id
1 'polypeptide(L)'
;MNQDISLKENIHYGTKEHPISKLHFDTGAGTPYPEYFFVARHWHHYMEILYIEKGSFEFEINLQNFTLSQGDICILNPGDLHQIKGNSSDTKHNVILFDPCILDFSYEDEMQGKCIRPLINQLALLPNIYHCGSSIHAALSPKIKALMDTAAEMDSGWYMTSKLLILDIISSIYTANLMQSVQNAHAQTNQKKIQNYKSVISYMEHNYNQPVTLQDLADTPPPPSQYLCRFFKDIAGVSPIQYLLNYRIQKACILLETTNNPVLDIALDCGFENVSYFIRKFKEILCCTPKAYRNNHTPR
;
A
#
# COMPACT_ATOMS: atom_id res chain seq x y z
N MET A 1 -12.65 9.92 13.36
CA MET A 1 -11.97 9.18 12.30
C MET A 1 -10.54 8.94 12.76
N ASN A 2 -10.20 7.69 13.10
CA ASN A 2 -8.80 7.34 13.39
C ASN A 2 -8.04 7.43 12.06
N GLN A 3 -7.23 8.47 11.88
CA GLN A 3 -6.23 8.43 10.82
C GLN A 3 -5.29 7.27 11.12
N ASP A 4 -5.34 6.24 10.29
CA ASP A 4 -4.36 5.16 10.33
C ASP A 4 -2.99 5.78 10.00
N ILE A 5 -2.12 5.86 11.00
CA ILE A 5 -0.80 6.50 10.88
C ILE A 5 0.18 5.52 10.23
N SER A 6 -0.19 4.25 10.12
CA SER A 6 0.55 3.27 9.33
C SER A 6 0.31 3.59 7.86
N LEU A 7 1.37 3.97 7.15
CA LEU A 7 1.30 4.09 5.69
C LEU A 7 1.19 2.72 5.00
N LYS A 8 1.29 1.63 5.76
CA LYS A 8 1.03 0.27 5.28
C LYS A 8 -0.45 -0.02 5.38
N GLU A 9 -1.08 -0.18 4.27
CA GLU A 9 -2.49 -0.56 4.21
C GLU A 9 -2.66 -2.04 4.59
N ASN A 10 -3.62 -2.33 5.47
CA ASN A 10 -3.93 -3.68 5.95
C ASN A 10 -5.30 -4.16 5.44
N ILE A 11 -5.77 -3.62 4.32
CA ILE A 11 -7.02 -4.06 3.69
C ILE A 11 -6.74 -5.32 2.86
N HIS A 12 -7.65 -6.29 2.94
CA HIS A 12 -7.64 -7.46 2.07
C HIS A 12 -8.54 -7.20 0.86
N TYR A 13 -7.96 -7.31 -0.33
CA TYR A 13 -8.67 -7.18 -1.59
C TYR A 13 -8.96 -8.55 -2.18
N GLY A 14 -10.21 -8.76 -2.63
CA GLY A 14 -10.69 -10.04 -3.10
C GLY A 14 -11.02 -11.02 -1.99
N THR A 15 -11.16 -12.29 -2.34
CA THR A 15 -11.36 -13.39 -1.41
C THR A 15 -10.14 -14.31 -1.42
N LYS A 16 -10.07 -15.26 -0.48
CA LYS A 16 -8.99 -16.27 -0.47
C LYS A 16 -9.01 -17.13 -1.75
N GLU A 17 -10.19 -17.40 -2.27
CA GLU A 17 -10.39 -18.19 -3.50
C GLU A 17 -10.14 -17.35 -4.76
N HIS A 18 -10.45 -16.06 -4.71
CA HIS A 18 -10.36 -15.12 -5.82
C HIS A 18 -9.68 -13.81 -5.35
N PRO A 19 -8.36 -13.79 -5.16
CA PRO A 19 -7.64 -12.61 -4.68
C PRO A 19 -7.38 -11.58 -5.78
N ILE A 20 -8.44 -11.22 -6.49
CA ILE A 20 -8.52 -10.13 -7.48
C ILE A 20 -9.72 -9.28 -7.12
N SER A 21 -9.56 -7.96 -7.09
CA SER A 21 -10.65 -6.99 -6.91
C SER A 21 -10.66 -5.98 -8.03
N LYS A 22 -11.87 -5.64 -8.49
CA LYS A 22 -12.09 -4.45 -9.31
C LYS A 22 -12.72 -3.37 -8.44
N LEU A 23 -12.15 -2.17 -8.49
CA LEU A 23 -12.73 -0.96 -7.93
C LEU A 23 -13.02 0.03 -9.06
N HIS A 24 -14.11 0.75 -8.92
CA HIS A 24 -14.51 1.84 -9.81
C HIS A 24 -14.73 3.09 -8.97
N PHE A 25 -14.12 4.18 -9.39
CA PHE A 25 -14.25 5.46 -8.73
C PHE A 25 -14.76 6.51 -9.70
N ASP A 26 -15.81 7.16 -9.31
CA ASP A 26 -16.46 8.25 -10.04
C ASP A 26 -16.65 9.42 -9.09
N THR A 27 -16.28 10.63 -9.52
CA THR A 27 -16.47 11.85 -8.73
C THR A 27 -17.56 12.70 -9.33
N GLY A 28 -18.27 13.46 -8.48
CA GLY A 28 -19.34 14.36 -8.88
C GLY A 28 -20.57 14.30 -7.97
N ALA A 29 -21.56 15.09 -8.26
CA ALA A 29 -22.78 15.18 -7.46
C ALA A 29 -23.48 13.81 -7.39
N GLY A 30 -23.78 13.35 -6.18
CA GLY A 30 -24.43 12.06 -5.94
C GLY A 30 -23.49 10.87 -5.81
N THR A 31 -22.17 11.03 -5.94
CA THR A 31 -21.17 10.02 -5.70
C THR A 31 -20.60 10.08 -4.27
N PRO A 32 -19.86 9.04 -3.80
CA PRO A 32 -19.14 9.11 -2.53
C PRO A 32 -18.08 10.22 -2.48
N TYR A 33 -17.65 10.75 -3.64
CA TYR A 33 -16.63 11.77 -3.79
C TYR A 33 -17.21 13.01 -4.52
N PRO A 34 -18.05 13.84 -3.84
CA PRO A 34 -18.77 14.91 -4.52
C PRO A 34 -17.88 16.07 -5.00
N GLU A 35 -16.70 16.27 -4.39
CA GLU A 35 -15.82 17.39 -4.70
C GLU A 35 -14.59 16.95 -5.51
N TYR A 36 -13.83 15.99 -4.98
CA TYR A 36 -12.65 15.44 -5.64
C TYR A 36 -12.29 14.06 -5.04
N PHE A 37 -11.58 13.26 -5.81
CA PHE A 37 -11.04 11.99 -5.37
C PHE A 37 -9.71 12.20 -4.67
N PHE A 38 -9.52 11.55 -3.52
CA PHE A 38 -8.27 11.60 -2.79
C PHE A 38 -8.01 10.30 -2.04
N VAL A 39 -6.84 9.71 -2.29
CA VAL A 39 -6.28 8.61 -1.51
C VAL A 39 -4.97 9.09 -0.91
N ALA A 40 -4.89 9.08 0.42
CA ALA A 40 -3.69 9.48 1.15
C ALA A 40 -2.52 8.55 0.85
N ARG A 41 -1.30 9.03 1.07
CA ARG A 41 -0.08 8.26 0.88
C ARG A 41 -0.11 6.96 1.69
N HIS A 42 0.06 5.82 0.97
CA HIS A 42 0.09 4.48 1.57
C HIS A 42 0.88 3.52 0.67
N TRP A 43 1.07 2.29 1.13
CA TRP A 43 1.63 1.18 0.37
C TRP A 43 1.04 -0.15 0.86
N HIS A 44 1.00 -1.15 -0.02
CA HIS A 44 0.54 -2.51 0.26
C HIS A 44 1.30 -3.53 -0.59
N HIS A 45 1.00 -4.82 -0.41
CA HIS A 45 1.67 -5.92 -1.14
C HIS A 45 0.97 -6.27 -2.47
N TYR A 46 -0.21 -5.72 -2.72
CA TYR A 46 -0.93 -5.94 -3.97
C TYR A 46 -0.27 -5.21 -5.12
N MET A 47 -0.40 -5.78 -6.33
CA MET A 47 -0.18 -5.04 -7.57
C MET A 47 -1.47 -4.37 -7.98
N GLU A 48 -1.39 -3.13 -8.46
CA GLU A 48 -2.53 -2.38 -8.98
C GLU A 48 -2.35 -2.04 -10.45
N ILE A 49 -3.42 -2.16 -11.22
CA ILE A 49 -3.50 -1.67 -12.59
C ILE A 49 -4.64 -0.66 -12.63
N LEU A 50 -4.29 0.60 -12.88
CA LEU A 50 -5.23 1.72 -12.96
C LEU A 50 -5.38 2.16 -14.42
N TYR A 51 -6.63 2.42 -14.82
CA TYR A 51 -6.99 2.98 -16.11
C TYR A 51 -7.80 4.25 -15.92
N ILE A 52 -7.34 5.37 -16.48
CA ILE A 52 -8.02 6.66 -16.38
C ILE A 52 -9.07 6.76 -17.48
N GLU A 53 -10.35 6.69 -17.09
CA GLU A 53 -11.46 6.80 -18.05
C GLU A 53 -11.79 8.24 -18.39
N LYS A 54 -11.69 9.16 -17.42
CA LYS A 54 -12.05 10.58 -17.59
C LYS A 54 -11.28 11.46 -16.63
N GLY A 55 -10.96 12.67 -17.08
CA GLY A 55 -10.31 13.70 -16.27
C GLY A 55 -8.81 13.50 -16.15
N SER A 56 -8.24 14.11 -15.13
CA SER A 56 -6.81 14.00 -14.82
C SER A 56 -6.57 13.83 -13.33
N PHE A 57 -5.45 13.21 -13.00
CA PHE A 57 -5.05 12.90 -11.64
C PHE A 57 -3.58 13.26 -11.42
N GLU A 58 -3.28 13.74 -10.24
CA GLU A 58 -1.92 13.83 -9.71
C GLU A 58 -1.62 12.55 -8.93
N PHE A 59 -0.58 11.86 -9.33
CA PHE A 59 -0.03 10.70 -8.64
C PHE A 59 1.31 11.08 -8.02
N GLU A 60 1.51 10.71 -6.78
CA GLU A 60 2.85 10.61 -6.21
C GLU A 60 3.19 9.13 -6.07
N ILE A 61 4.23 8.67 -6.77
CA ILE A 61 4.70 7.29 -6.71
C ILE A 61 6.17 7.33 -6.30
N ASN A 62 6.49 6.69 -5.19
CA ASN A 62 7.85 6.64 -4.64
C ASN A 62 8.49 8.04 -4.52
N LEU A 63 7.71 9.01 -4.03
CA LEU A 63 8.10 10.43 -3.85
C LEU A 63 8.40 11.16 -5.19
N GLN A 64 7.91 10.66 -6.30
CA GLN A 64 7.94 11.32 -7.61
C GLN A 64 6.52 11.66 -8.04
N ASN A 65 6.33 12.86 -8.58
CA ASN A 65 5.02 13.34 -9.00
C ASN A 65 4.81 13.06 -10.50
N PHE A 66 3.62 12.58 -10.83
CA PHE A 66 3.18 12.32 -12.20
C PHE A 66 1.78 12.90 -12.38
N THR A 67 1.51 13.39 -13.58
CA THR A 67 0.13 13.74 -13.99
C THR A 67 -0.34 12.72 -15.00
N LEU A 68 -1.47 12.08 -14.72
CA LEU A 68 -2.12 11.14 -15.63
C LEU A 68 -3.42 11.74 -16.12
N SER A 69 -3.71 11.52 -17.39
CA SER A 69 -4.89 12.02 -18.10
C SER A 69 -5.71 10.88 -18.68
N GLN A 70 -6.85 11.21 -19.22
CA GLN A 70 -7.75 10.25 -19.86
C GLN A 70 -7.00 9.36 -20.85
N GLY A 71 -7.15 8.06 -20.71
CA GLY A 71 -6.52 7.01 -21.51
C GLY A 71 -5.19 6.50 -20.95
N ASP A 72 -4.53 7.23 -20.05
CA ASP A 72 -3.28 6.77 -19.44
C ASP A 72 -3.50 5.56 -18.53
N ILE A 73 -2.45 4.75 -18.40
CA ILE A 73 -2.41 3.56 -17.55
C ILE A 73 -1.33 3.77 -16.50
N CYS A 74 -1.66 3.39 -15.24
CA CYS A 74 -0.70 3.30 -14.16
C CYS A 74 -0.64 1.86 -13.65
N ILE A 75 0.58 1.34 -13.44
CA ILE A 75 0.82 0.05 -12.77
C ILE A 75 1.65 0.34 -11.52
N LEU A 76 1.08 0.03 -10.35
CA LEU A 76 1.77 0.11 -9.07
C LEU A 76 2.30 -1.27 -8.72
N ASN A 77 3.61 -1.35 -8.51
CA ASN A 77 4.25 -2.59 -8.08
C ASN A 77 3.99 -2.85 -6.59
N PRO A 78 4.06 -4.10 -6.14
CA PRO A 78 3.98 -4.42 -4.73
C PRO A 78 4.92 -3.54 -3.90
N GLY A 79 4.36 -2.84 -2.93
CA GLY A 79 5.12 -1.97 -2.05
C GLY A 79 5.47 -0.59 -2.61
N ASP A 80 5.02 -0.19 -3.78
CA ASP A 80 5.13 1.21 -4.20
C ASP A 80 4.40 2.12 -3.22
N LEU A 81 5.11 3.11 -2.69
CA LEU A 81 4.50 4.16 -1.85
C LEU A 81 3.79 5.12 -2.78
N HIS A 82 2.47 5.25 -2.64
CA HIS A 82 1.68 6.04 -3.58
C HIS A 82 0.59 6.88 -2.92
N GLN A 83 0.22 7.95 -3.60
CA GLN A 83 -0.89 8.85 -3.29
C GLN A 83 -1.57 9.25 -4.59
N ILE A 84 -2.89 9.40 -4.56
CA ILE A 84 -3.69 9.75 -5.75
C ILE A 84 -4.59 10.92 -5.40
N LYS A 85 -4.63 11.93 -6.27
CA LYS A 85 -5.51 13.07 -6.15
C LYS A 85 -6.12 13.40 -7.51
N GLY A 86 -7.45 13.42 -7.59
CA GLY A 86 -8.16 13.90 -8.76
C GLY A 86 -8.11 15.43 -8.85
N ASN A 87 -7.87 15.96 -10.05
CA ASN A 87 -7.71 17.40 -10.27
C ASN A 87 -9.03 18.13 -10.49
N SER A 88 -10.16 17.43 -10.56
CA SER A 88 -11.49 18.00 -10.77
C SER A 88 -12.59 17.15 -10.14
N SER A 89 -13.80 17.73 -10.09
CA SER A 89 -15.01 17.02 -9.64
C SER A 89 -15.65 16.15 -10.73
N ASP A 90 -14.94 15.87 -11.81
CA ASP A 90 -15.45 15.08 -12.94
C ASP A 90 -14.35 14.15 -13.43
N THR A 91 -13.99 13.20 -12.57
CA THR A 91 -12.94 12.20 -12.84
C THR A 91 -13.50 10.78 -12.70
N LYS A 92 -13.04 9.88 -13.56
CA LYS A 92 -13.36 8.45 -13.50
C LYS A 92 -12.13 7.61 -13.72
N HIS A 93 -11.95 6.60 -12.89
CA HIS A 93 -10.92 5.60 -13.10
C HIS A 93 -11.35 4.23 -12.57
N ASN A 94 -10.77 3.20 -13.15
CA ASN A 94 -10.90 1.82 -12.69
C ASN A 94 -9.58 1.32 -12.17
N VAL A 95 -9.66 0.44 -11.20
CA VAL A 95 -8.50 -0.21 -10.57
C VAL A 95 -8.74 -1.71 -10.50
N ILE A 96 -7.76 -2.49 -10.93
CA ILE A 96 -7.64 -3.91 -10.60
C ILE A 96 -6.54 -4.07 -9.56
N LEU A 97 -6.87 -4.64 -8.42
CA LEU A 97 -5.91 -5.04 -7.40
C LEU A 97 -5.83 -6.56 -7.35
N PHE A 98 -4.63 -7.10 -7.27
CA PHE A 98 -4.43 -8.53 -7.12
C PHE A 98 -3.16 -8.86 -6.33
N ASP A 99 -3.20 -9.97 -5.60
CA ASP A 99 -2.00 -10.52 -4.99
C ASP A 99 -1.11 -11.13 -6.09
N PRO A 100 0.13 -10.64 -6.29
CA PRO A 100 1.01 -11.16 -7.33
C PRO A 100 1.36 -12.65 -7.15
N CYS A 101 1.18 -13.21 -5.95
CA CYS A 101 1.37 -14.64 -5.69
C CYS A 101 0.41 -15.54 -6.49
N ILE A 102 -0.70 -15.00 -7.02
CA ILE A 102 -1.59 -15.77 -7.92
C ILE A 102 -0.92 -16.21 -9.22
N LEU A 103 0.20 -15.59 -9.57
CA LEU A 103 0.98 -15.86 -10.78
C LEU A 103 2.13 -16.86 -10.53
N ASP A 104 2.35 -17.27 -9.27
CA ASP A 104 3.38 -18.25 -8.95
C ASP A 104 2.92 -19.66 -9.28
N PHE A 105 3.63 -20.31 -10.21
CA PHE A 105 3.42 -21.70 -10.56
C PHE A 105 4.47 -22.57 -9.85
N SER A 106 4.05 -23.75 -9.40
CA SER A 106 4.93 -24.70 -8.72
C SER A 106 6.04 -25.26 -9.62
N TYR A 107 5.79 -25.29 -10.94
CA TYR A 107 6.80 -25.72 -11.92
C TYR A 107 7.73 -24.55 -12.25
N GLU A 108 9.02 -24.75 -12.02
CA GLU A 108 10.03 -23.72 -12.24
C GLU A 108 10.58 -23.81 -13.65
N ASP A 109 9.95 -23.08 -14.55
CA ASP A 109 10.46 -22.87 -15.89
C ASP A 109 11.25 -21.56 -16.03
N GLU A 110 11.77 -21.32 -17.22
CA GLU A 110 12.55 -20.13 -17.50
C GLU A 110 11.79 -18.83 -17.20
N MET A 111 10.48 -18.79 -17.48
CA MET A 111 9.67 -17.58 -17.30
C MET A 111 9.33 -17.34 -15.84
N GLN A 112 9.10 -18.42 -15.06
CA GLN A 112 8.95 -18.28 -13.61
C GLN A 112 10.23 -17.69 -13.00
N GLY A 113 11.40 -18.21 -13.38
CA GLY A 113 12.69 -17.73 -12.85
C GLY A 113 13.10 -16.33 -13.31
N LYS A 114 12.84 -15.95 -14.57
CA LYS A 114 13.31 -14.68 -15.15
C LYS A 114 12.31 -13.53 -15.08
N CYS A 115 11.01 -13.82 -14.98
CA CYS A 115 9.96 -12.80 -15.05
C CYS A 115 9.09 -12.80 -13.81
N ILE A 116 8.38 -13.89 -13.54
CA ILE A 116 7.29 -13.91 -12.56
C ILE A 116 7.82 -13.83 -11.12
N ARG A 117 8.71 -14.73 -10.70
CA ARG A 117 9.26 -14.70 -9.33
C ARG A 117 10.05 -13.44 -9.00
N PRO A 118 10.85 -12.85 -9.91
CA PRO A 118 11.43 -11.54 -9.67
C PRO A 118 10.41 -10.44 -9.39
N LEU A 119 9.23 -10.44 -10.05
CA LEU A 119 8.14 -9.50 -9.74
C LEU A 119 7.53 -9.78 -8.37
N ILE A 120 7.17 -11.03 -8.09
CA ILE A 120 6.59 -11.45 -6.79
C ILE A 120 7.53 -11.08 -5.64
N ASN A 121 8.82 -11.37 -5.80
CA ASN A 121 9.85 -11.11 -4.79
C ASN A 121 10.37 -9.67 -4.78
N GLN A 122 9.76 -8.78 -5.57
CA GLN A 122 10.17 -7.38 -5.68
C GLN A 122 11.65 -7.19 -6.09
N LEU A 123 12.21 -8.12 -6.87
CA LEU A 123 13.55 -8.05 -7.46
C LEU A 123 13.53 -7.42 -8.85
N ALA A 124 12.36 -7.38 -9.48
CA ALA A 124 12.08 -6.68 -10.73
C ALA A 124 10.81 -5.85 -10.58
N LEU A 125 10.72 -4.76 -11.33
CA LEU A 125 9.61 -3.82 -11.33
C LEU A 125 9.13 -3.58 -12.76
N LEU A 126 7.81 -3.39 -12.90
CA LEU A 126 7.21 -2.85 -14.11
C LEU A 126 7.28 -1.31 -14.07
N PRO A 127 7.43 -0.63 -15.21
CA PRO A 127 7.26 0.82 -15.26
C PRO A 127 5.90 1.23 -14.71
N ASN A 128 5.87 2.33 -13.95
CA ASN A 128 4.61 2.74 -13.33
C ASN A 128 3.65 3.40 -14.32
N ILE A 129 4.15 4.12 -15.35
CA ILE A 129 3.32 4.98 -16.19
C ILE A 129 3.42 4.60 -17.66
N TYR A 130 2.28 4.48 -18.31
CA TYR A 130 2.13 4.21 -19.74
C TYR A 130 1.20 5.26 -20.36
N HIS A 131 1.78 6.30 -20.93
CA HIS A 131 1.02 7.38 -21.54
C HIS A 131 0.34 6.97 -22.85
N CYS A 132 -0.86 7.46 -23.03
CA CYS A 132 -1.65 7.29 -24.24
C CYS A 132 -0.83 7.70 -25.48
N GLY A 133 -0.92 6.89 -26.55
CA GLY A 133 -0.19 7.12 -27.78
C GLY A 133 1.20 6.47 -27.87
N SER A 134 1.77 5.92 -26.79
CA SER A 134 2.97 5.12 -26.87
C SER A 134 2.71 3.73 -27.47
N SER A 135 3.72 3.12 -28.10
CA SER A 135 3.59 1.78 -28.70
C SER A 135 3.21 0.72 -27.69
N ILE A 136 3.80 0.76 -26.50
CA ILE A 136 3.47 -0.17 -25.43
C ILE A 136 2.06 0.07 -24.90
N HIS A 137 1.61 1.31 -24.75
CA HIS A 137 0.25 1.63 -24.35
C HIS A 137 -0.77 1.04 -25.34
N ALA A 138 -0.50 1.15 -26.66
CA ALA A 138 -1.38 0.58 -27.68
C ALA A 138 -1.51 -0.95 -27.55
N ALA A 139 -0.47 -1.65 -27.11
CA ALA A 139 -0.51 -3.08 -26.82
C ALA A 139 -1.23 -3.43 -25.53
N LEU A 140 -1.11 -2.60 -24.49
CA LEU A 140 -1.68 -2.85 -23.17
C LEU A 140 -3.15 -2.44 -23.03
N SER A 141 -3.55 -1.31 -23.62
CA SER A 141 -4.87 -0.71 -23.43
C SER A 141 -6.02 -1.67 -23.74
N PRO A 142 -6.07 -2.43 -24.85
CA PRO A 142 -7.17 -3.37 -25.12
C PRO A 142 -7.21 -4.52 -24.09
N LYS A 143 -6.05 -5.00 -23.64
CA LYS A 143 -5.95 -6.09 -22.65
C LYS A 143 -6.42 -5.64 -21.27
N ILE A 144 -6.06 -4.42 -20.86
CA ILE A 144 -6.47 -3.84 -19.59
C ILE A 144 -7.97 -3.56 -19.59
N LYS A 145 -8.54 -3.05 -20.68
CA LYS A 145 -9.99 -2.89 -20.80
C LYS A 145 -10.72 -4.23 -20.70
N ALA A 146 -10.26 -5.24 -21.43
CA ALA A 146 -10.82 -6.60 -21.33
C ALA A 146 -10.73 -7.16 -19.89
N LEU A 147 -9.62 -6.91 -19.18
CA LEU A 147 -9.46 -7.28 -17.77
C LEU A 147 -10.47 -6.56 -16.87
N MET A 148 -10.68 -5.25 -17.09
CA MET A 148 -11.66 -4.45 -16.34
C MET A 148 -13.09 -4.97 -16.55
N ASP A 149 -13.44 -5.29 -17.81
CA ASP A 149 -14.78 -5.81 -18.18
C ASP A 149 -14.98 -7.20 -17.57
N THR A 150 -14.03 -8.12 -17.76
CA THR A 150 -14.08 -9.48 -17.19
C THR A 150 -14.26 -9.47 -15.68
N ALA A 151 -13.51 -8.61 -14.97
CA ALA A 151 -13.59 -8.51 -13.53
C ALA A 151 -14.85 -7.75 -13.04
N ALA A 152 -15.56 -7.04 -13.92
CA ALA A 152 -16.83 -6.41 -13.60
C ALA A 152 -18.01 -7.38 -13.73
N GLU A 153 -18.01 -8.19 -14.80
CA GLU A 153 -19.10 -9.12 -15.11
C GLU A 153 -19.11 -10.34 -14.19
N MET A 154 -17.93 -10.80 -13.75
CA MET A 154 -17.73 -11.93 -12.84
C MET A 154 -18.51 -13.18 -13.27
N ASP A 155 -18.59 -13.43 -14.58
CA ASP A 155 -19.24 -14.59 -15.15
C ASP A 155 -18.49 -15.91 -14.87
N SER A 156 -19.02 -17.04 -15.34
CA SER A 156 -18.35 -18.33 -15.18
C SER A 156 -16.98 -18.33 -15.89
N GLY A 157 -15.92 -18.47 -15.10
CA GLY A 157 -14.53 -18.47 -15.59
C GLY A 157 -13.81 -17.13 -15.55
N TRP A 158 -14.47 -16.05 -15.11
CA TRP A 158 -13.87 -14.70 -15.00
C TRP A 158 -12.52 -14.68 -14.33
N TYR A 159 -12.32 -15.48 -13.27
CA TYR A 159 -11.09 -15.50 -12.52
C TYR A 159 -9.92 -16.07 -13.34
N MET A 160 -10.13 -17.17 -14.06
CA MET A 160 -9.14 -17.74 -14.96
C MET A 160 -8.81 -16.79 -16.11
N THR A 161 -9.84 -16.20 -16.73
CA THR A 161 -9.68 -15.21 -17.80
C THR A 161 -8.90 -13.98 -17.31
N SER A 162 -9.20 -13.49 -16.11
CA SER A 162 -8.45 -12.39 -15.50
C SER A 162 -6.97 -12.74 -15.30
N LYS A 163 -6.65 -13.94 -14.81
CA LYS A 163 -5.26 -14.40 -14.67
C LYS A 163 -4.54 -14.45 -16.02
N LEU A 164 -5.19 -14.96 -17.06
CA LEU A 164 -4.61 -15.01 -18.41
C LEU A 164 -4.34 -13.60 -18.95
N LEU A 165 -5.26 -12.66 -18.76
CA LEU A 165 -5.09 -11.26 -19.18
C LEU A 165 -3.96 -10.57 -18.40
N ILE A 166 -3.84 -10.80 -17.10
CA ILE A 166 -2.74 -10.27 -16.29
C ILE A 166 -1.39 -10.82 -16.79
N LEU A 167 -1.29 -12.12 -17.05
CA LEU A 167 -0.08 -12.72 -17.60
C LEU A 167 0.25 -12.16 -19.00
N ASP A 168 -0.75 -11.93 -19.85
CA ASP A 168 -0.57 -11.35 -21.19
C ASP A 168 -0.10 -9.88 -21.12
N ILE A 169 -0.60 -9.10 -20.16
CA ILE A 169 -0.12 -7.75 -19.86
C ILE A 169 1.36 -7.79 -19.45
N ILE A 170 1.72 -8.63 -18.49
CA ILE A 170 3.11 -8.78 -18.01
C ILE A 170 4.01 -9.26 -19.14
N SER A 171 3.58 -10.24 -19.93
CA SER A 171 4.30 -10.75 -21.10
C SER A 171 4.60 -9.65 -22.11
N SER A 172 3.63 -8.76 -22.37
CA SER A 172 3.82 -7.63 -23.29
C SER A 172 4.89 -6.67 -22.81
N ILE A 173 4.93 -6.38 -21.51
CA ILE A 173 5.93 -5.50 -20.90
C ILE A 173 7.31 -6.17 -20.89
N TYR A 174 7.36 -7.48 -20.60
CA TYR A 174 8.59 -8.27 -20.59
C TYR A 174 9.21 -8.33 -21.99
N THR A 175 8.43 -8.66 -23.02
CA THR A 175 8.91 -8.76 -24.40
C THR A 175 9.34 -7.41 -24.98
N ALA A 176 8.77 -6.33 -24.48
CA ALA A 176 9.22 -4.97 -24.80
C ALA A 176 10.53 -4.56 -24.08
N ASN A 177 11.13 -5.44 -23.25
CA ASN A 177 12.32 -5.19 -22.43
C ASN A 177 12.16 -3.97 -21.49
N LEU A 178 10.98 -3.75 -20.96
CA LEU A 178 10.69 -2.61 -20.09
C LEU A 178 10.78 -2.96 -18.60
N MET A 179 10.89 -4.23 -18.24
CA MET A 179 11.11 -4.63 -16.84
C MET A 179 12.47 -4.13 -16.34
N GLN A 180 12.48 -3.59 -15.13
CA GLN A 180 13.66 -3.01 -14.52
C GLN A 180 14.11 -3.86 -13.33
N SER A 181 15.39 -4.19 -13.23
CA SER A 181 15.95 -4.77 -12.01
C SER A 181 15.97 -3.72 -10.89
N VAL A 182 15.57 -4.13 -9.69
CA VAL A 182 15.61 -3.25 -8.51
C VAL A 182 17.02 -2.79 -8.19
N GLN A 183 18.06 -3.56 -8.49
CA GLN A 183 19.44 -3.13 -8.33
C GLN A 183 19.77 -1.88 -9.18
N ASN A 184 19.20 -1.78 -10.37
CA ASN A 184 19.36 -0.61 -11.25
C ASN A 184 18.43 0.55 -10.81
N ALA A 185 17.28 0.23 -10.29
CA ALA A 185 16.31 1.21 -9.76
C ALA A 185 16.78 1.83 -8.44
N HIS A 186 17.52 1.10 -7.58
CA HIS A 186 18.12 1.63 -6.34
C HIS A 186 19.19 2.71 -6.56
N ALA A 187 19.66 2.91 -7.77
CA ALA A 187 20.48 4.08 -8.11
C ALA A 187 19.72 5.41 -7.96
N GLN A 188 18.37 5.37 -7.86
CA GLN A 188 17.57 6.56 -7.59
C GLN A 188 17.45 6.78 -6.08
N THR A 189 17.88 7.94 -5.63
CA THR A 189 17.93 8.37 -4.22
C THR A 189 16.61 8.15 -3.45
N ASN A 190 15.48 8.28 -4.13
CA ASN A 190 14.15 8.13 -3.52
C ASN A 190 13.80 6.68 -3.18
N GLN A 191 14.14 5.72 -4.04
CA GLN A 191 13.84 4.30 -3.75
C GLN A 191 14.62 3.79 -2.55
N LYS A 192 15.91 4.20 -2.42
CA LYS A 192 16.70 3.87 -1.24
C LYS A 192 16.10 4.48 0.04
N LYS A 193 15.59 5.72 -0.02
CA LYS A 193 14.89 6.35 1.11
C LYS A 193 13.65 5.55 1.52
N ILE A 194 12.84 5.13 0.55
CA ILE A 194 11.61 4.37 0.81
C ILE A 194 11.94 2.99 1.37
N GLN A 195 12.97 2.34 0.85
CA GLN A 195 13.39 1.04 1.39
C GLN A 195 13.88 1.16 2.83
N ASN A 196 14.68 2.16 3.13
CA ASN A 196 15.11 2.47 4.49
C ASN A 196 13.89 2.74 5.40
N TYR A 197 12.92 3.52 4.93
CA TYR A 197 11.67 3.78 5.66
C TYR A 197 10.92 2.48 5.98
N LYS A 198 10.73 1.60 4.99
CA LYS A 198 10.06 0.30 5.17
C LYS A 198 10.83 -0.60 6.15
N SER A 199 12.15 -0.62 6.09
CA SER A 199 12.98 -1.38 7.04
C SER A 199 12.79 -0.89 8.47
N VAL A 200 12.74 0.43 8.69
CA VAL A 200 12.47 1.02 10.01
C VAL A 200 11.05 0.66 10.49
N ILE A 201 10.05 0.76 9.62
CA ILE A 201 8.68 0.34 9.95
C ILE A 201 8.63 -1.14 10.32
N SER A 202 9.21 -2.01 9.50
CA SER A 202 9.26 -3.46 9.76
C SER A 202 9.93 -3.76 11.10
N TYR A 203 11.03 -3.09 11.41
CA TYR A 203 11.69 -3.24 12.72
C TYR A 203 10.77 -2.83 13.87
N MET A 204 10.08 -1.68 13.75
CA MET A 204 9.12 -1.21 14.76
C MET A 204 7.97 -2.19 14.94
N GLU A 205 7.41 -2.72 13.84
CA GLU A 205 6.30 -3.67 13.87
C GLU A 205 6.66 -5.01 14.53
N HIS A 206 7.90 -5.47 14.38
CA HIS A 206 8.38 -6.70 15.02
C HIS A 206 8.79 -6.52 16.47
N ASN A 207 9.21 -5.31 16.86
CA ASN A 207 9.78 -5.04 18.17
C ASN A 207 8.95 -4.06 19.02
N TYR A 208 7.71 -3.74 18.62
CA TYR A 208 6.91 -2.69 19.29
C TYR A 208 6.67 -2.96 20.79
N ASN A 209 6.66 -4.21 21.20
CA ASN A 209 6.45 -4.64 22.58
C ASN A 209 7.72 -4.59 23.44
N GLN A 210 8.86 -4.23 22.86
CA GLN A 210 10.16 -4.10 23.53
C GLN A 210 10.56 -2.62 23.64
N PRO A 211 11.50 -2.27 24.53
CA PRO A 211 12.14 -0.97 24.49
C PRO A 211 12.80 -0.74 23.13
N VAL A 212 12.39 0.28 22.41
CA VAL A 212 12.96 0.66 21.11
C VAL A 212 13.43 2.11 21.21
N THR A 213 14.72 2.31 20.97
CA THR A 213 15.37 3.63 20.95
C THR A 213 15.58 4.15 19.53
N LEU A 214 15.86 5.44 19.39
CA LEU A 214 16.25 6.00 18.09
C LEU A 214 17.55 5.39 17.55
N GLN A 215 18.45 4.92 18.44
CA GLN A 215 19.68 4.26 18.04
C GLN A 215 19.38 2.88 17.42
N ASP A 216 18.49 2.08 18.02
CA ASP A 216 18.09 0.79 17.47
C ASP A 216 17.50 0.95 16.07
N LEU A 217 16.71 2.00 15.85
CA LEU A 217 16.14 2.32 14.54
C LEU A 217 17.19 2.79 13.52
N ALA A 218 18.27 3.42 13.98
CA ALA A 218 19.36 3.88 13.13
C ALA A 218 20.34 2.75 12.79
N ASP A 219 20.45 1.72 13.61
CA ASP A 219 21.32 0.55 13.41
C ASP A 219 20.68 -0.52 12.50
N THR A 220 19.36 -0.50 12.28
CA THR A 220 18.73 -1.17 11.15
C THR A 220 19.26 -0.53 9.87
N PRO A 221 19.68 -1.26 8.78
CA PRO A 221 20.50 -0.69 7.71
C PRO A 221 19.87 0.50 7.02
N PRO A 222 20.01 1.67 7.53
CA PRO A 222 19.82 2.98 6.91
C PRO A 222 20.62 4.08 7.59
N PRO A 223 20.34 5.37 7.25
CA PRO A 223 21.26 6.47 7.41
C PRO A 223 21.58 6.77 8.88
N PRO A 224 22.64 7.54 9.15
CA PRO A 224 23.01 8.01 10.48
C PRO A 224 21.80 8.59 11.25
N SER A 225 21.72 8.36 12.55
CA SER A 225 20.59 8.73 13.43
C SER A 225 20.09 10.18 13.26
N GLN A 226 20.99 11.10 12.95
CA GLN A 226 20.66 12.51 12.69
C GLN A 226 19.78 12.72 11.45
N TYR A 227 19.89 11.84 10.45
CA TYR A 227 19.10 11.91 9.22
C TYR A 227 17.79 11.14 9.34
N LEU A 228 17.71 10.12 10.19
CA LEU A 228 16.55 9.26 10.39
C LEU A 228 15.27 10.06 10.69
N CYS A 229 15.30 10.92 11.68
CA CYS A 229 14.11 11.68 12.10
C CYS A 229 13.59 12.60 11.00
N ARG A 230 14.48 13.21 10.22
CA ARG A 230 14.11 14.13 9.14
C ARG A 230 13.48 13.37 7.99
N PHE A 231 14.16 12.36 7.44
CA PHE A 231 13.64 11.65 6.29
C PHE A 231 12.37 10.86 6.63
N PHE A 232 12.28 10.30 7.84
CA PHE A 232 11.09 9.58 8.28
C PHE A 232 9.89 10.53 8.39
N LYS A 233 10.10 11.72 8.94
CA LYS A 233 9.07 12.75 9.03
C LYS A 233 8.65 13.27 7.65
N ASP A 234 9.58 13.39 6.71
CA ASP A 234 9.28 13.79 5.32
C ASP A 234 8.34 12.77 4.62
N ILE A 235 8.45 11.48 4.97
CA ILE A 235 7.61 10.42 4.40
C ILE A 235 6.32 10.25 5.19
N ALA A 236 6.40 10.07 6.51
CA ALA A 236 5.29 9.70 7.38
C ALA A 236 4.52 10.90 7.95
N GLY A 237 5.03 12.11 7.83
CA GLY A 237 4.45 13.31 8.46
C GLY A 237 4.72 13.41 9.97
N VAL A 238 5.18 12.33 10.62
CA VAL A 238 5.45 12.24 12.06
C VAL A 238 6.85 11.70 12.33
N SER A 239 7.36 11.91 13.54
CA SER A 239 8.66 11.36 13.93
C SER A 239 8.59 9.83 14.11
N PRO A 240 9.74 9.09 14.02
CA PRO A 240 9.78 7.65 14.25
C PRO A 240 9.18 7.23 15.60
N ILE A 241 9.53 7.94 16.66
CA ILE A 241 9.02 7.64 18.02
C ILE A 241 7.52 7.92 18.15
N GLN A 242 7.01 8.97 17.48
CA GLN A 242 5.57 9.24 17.47
C GLN A 242 4.83 8.15 16.67
N TYR A 243 5.39 7.68 15.56
CA TYR A 243 4.86 6.55 14.80
C TYR A 243 4.77 5.28 15.68
N LEU A 244 5.87 4.90 16.33
CA LEU A 244 5.89 3.75 17.24
C LEU A 244 4.86 3.87 18.36
N LEU A 245 4.72 5.06 18.96
CA LEU A 245 3.73 5.32 19.98
C LEU A 245 2.31 5.07 19.46
N ASN A 246 2.00 5.60 18.28
CA ASN A 246 0.69 5.44 17.67
C ASN A 246 0.40 3.96 17.31
N TYR A 247 1.40 3.26 16.79
CA TYR A 247 1.30 1.82 16.50
C TYR A 247 1.01 0.99 17.77
N ARG A 248 1.70 1.26 18.87
CA ARG A 248 1.44 0.65 20.19
C ARG A 248 0.01 0.90 20.67
N ILE A 249 -0.50 2.11 20.48
CA ILE A 249 -1.89 2.45 20.83
C ILE A 249 -2.88 1.68 19.97
N GLN A 250 -2.64 1.54 18.66
CA GLN A 250 -3.50 0.72 17.79
C GLN A 250 -3.51 -0.76 18.22
N LYS A 251 -2.35 -1.34 18.56
CA LYS A 251 -2.28 -2.71 19.10
C LYS A 251 -3.04 -2.83 20.42
N ALA A 252 -2.95 -1.84 21.29
CA ALA A 252 -3.73 -1.81 22.52
C ALA A 252 -5.24 -1.75 22.28
N CYS A 253 -5.71 -1.01 21.26
CA CYS A 253 -7.12 -1.01 20.87
C CYS A 253 -7.61 -2.41 20.48
N ILE A 254 -6.85 -3.11 19.62
CA ILE A 254 -7.17 -4.48 19.22
C ILE A 254 -7.27 -5.41 20.45
N LEU A 255 -6.30 -5.34 21.37
CA LEU A 255 -6.32 -6.17 22.58
C LEU A 255 -7.48 -5.79 23.53
N LEU A 256 -7.84 -4.51 23.61
CA LEU A 256 -8.99 -4.04 24.39
C LEU A 256 -10.32 -4.55 23.82
N GLU A 257 -10.44 -4.70 22.51
CA GLU A 257 -11.64 -5.20 21.82
C GLU A 257 -11.75 -6.73 21.85
N THR A 258 -10.60 -7.43 21.72
CA THR A 258 -10.57 -8.87 21.51
C THR A 258 -10.29 -9.68 22.77
N THR A 259 -9.89 -9.04 23.88
CA THR A 259 -9.53 -9.71 25.13
C THR A 259 -10.15 -9.05 26.37
N ASN A 260 -10.23 -9.82 27.46
CA ASN A 260 -10.60 -9.31 28.79
C ASN A 260 -9.38 -9.01 29.68
N ASN A 261 -8.18 -8.96 29.12
CA ASN A 261 -6.95 -8.74 29.88
C ASN A 261 -7.02 -7.39 30.64
N PRO A 262 -6.45 -7.29 31.82
CA PRO A 262 -6.32 -6.03 32.55
C PRO A 262 -5.65 -4.95 31.71
N VAL A 263 -6.09 -3.70 31.87
CA VAL A 263 -5.49 -2.56 31.14
C VAL A 263 -3.98 -2.43 31.40
N LEU A 264 -3.54 -2.82 32.61
CA LEU A 264 -2.13 -2.89 33.00
C LEU A 264 -1.36 -3.84 32.10
N ASP A 265 -1.86 -5.07 31.94
CA ASP A 265 -1.19 -6.11 31.18
C ASP A 265 -1.14 -5.73 29.69
N ILE A 266 -2.26 -5.20 29.14
CA ILE A 266 -2.29 -4.69 27.76
C ILE A 266 -1.28 -3.58 27.54
N ALA A 267 -1.10 -2.67 28.51
CA ALA A 267 -0.08 -1.62 28.38
C ALA A 267 1.32 -2.20 28.31
N LEU A 268 1.63 -3.19 29.17
CA LEU A 268 2.94 -3.87 29.17
C LEU A 268 3.15 -4.68 27.88
N ASP A 269 2.17 -5.44 27.46
CA ASP A 269 2.21 -6.24 26.21
C ASP A 269 2.40 -5.36 24.97
N CYS A 270 1.95 -4.11 25.03
CA CYS A 270 2.17 -3.11 23.97
C CYS A 270 3.48 -2.31 24.11
N GLY A 271 4.37 -2.68 25.04
CA GLY A 271 5.70 -2.07 25.20
C GLY A 271 5.69 -0.74 25.96
N PHE A 272 4.68 -0.48 26.80
CA PHE A 272 4.70 0.68 27.69
C PHE A 272 5.24 0.27 29.07
N GLU A 273 6.37 0.82 29.46
CA GLU A 273 6.97 0.59 30.78
C GLU A 273 6.17 1.29 31.90
N ASN A 274 5.42 2.34 31.57
CA ASN A 274 4.66 3.13 32.52
C ASN A 274 3.18 3.24 32.12
N VAL A 275 2.31 2.61 32.90
CA VAL A 275 0.87 2.56 32.65
C VAL A 275 0.20 3.94 32.72
N SER A 276 0.65 4.82 33.60
CA SER A 276 0.12 6.18 33.68
C SER A 276 0.46 6.99 32.42
N TYR A 277 1.66 6.77 31.85
CA TYR A 277 2.04 7.33 30.56
C TYR A 277 1.17 6.78 29.44
N PHE A 278 0.94 5.45 29.42
CA PHE A 278 0.04 4.80 28.47
C PHE A 278 -1.36 5.41 28.50
N ILE A 279 -2.02 5.46 29.69
CA ILE A 279 -3.37 6.00 29.84
C ILE A 279 -3.46 7.45 29.36
N ARG A 280 -2.46 8.26 29.68
CA ARG A 280 -2.39 9.65 29.23
C ARG A 280 -2.30 9.73 27.70
N LYS A 281 -1.38 8.98 27.10
CA LYS A 281 -1.19 8.97 25.62
C LYS A 281 -2.38 8.40 24.89
N PHE A 282 -2.98 7.35 25.40
CA PHE A 282 -4.20 6.77 24.84
C PHE A 282 -5.33 7.81 24.83
N LYS A 283 -5.52 8.54 25.94
CA LYS A 283 -6.52 9.61 26.02
C LYS A 283 -6.20 10.80 25.10
N GLU A 284 -4.93 11.19 24.97
CA GLU A 284 -4.52 12.24 24.06
C GLU A 284 -4.84 11.90 22.60
N ILE A 285 -4.62 10.63 22.18
CA ILE A 285 -4.80 10.19 20.79
C ILE A 285 -6.26 9.86 20.46
N LEU A 286 -6.98 9.19 21.39
CA LEU A 286 -8.33 8.65 21.14
C LEU A 286 -9.43 9.40 21.86
N CYS A 287 -9.13 10.49 22.56
CA CYS A 287 -10.08 11.32 23.30
C CYS A 287 -10.88 10.58 24.39
N CYS A 288 -10.53 9.34 24.73
CA CYS A 288 -11.16 8.54 25.79
C CYS A 288 -10.13 7.68 26.51
N THR A 289 -10.48 7.17 27.70
CA THR A 289 -9.61 6.25 28.46
C THR A 289 -9.67 4.83 27.90
N PRO A 290 -8.62 3.98 28.08
CA PRO A 290 -8.66 2.58 27.67
C PRO A 290 -9.88 1.81 28.18
N LYS A 291 -10.29 2.05 29.44
CA LYS A 291 -11.48 1.42 30.03
C LYS A 291 -12.76 1.88 29.34
N ALA A 292 -12.90 3.17 29.05
CA ALA A 292 -14.04 3.71 28.32
C ALA A 292 -14.08 3.18 26.88
N TYR A 293 -12.93 3.09 26.24
CA TYR A 293 -12.78 2.52 24.89
C TYR A 293 -13.30 1.07 24.86
N ARG A 294 -12.84 0.21 25.75
CA ARG A 294 -13.32 -1.18 25.87
C ARG A 294 -14.83 -1.25 26.02
N ASN A 295 -15.40 -0.48 26.95
CA ASN A 295 -16.85 -0.51 27.20
C ASN A 295 -17.70 -0.12 25.98
N ASN A 296 -17.16 0.70 25.10
CA ASN A 296 -17.86 1.19 23.91
C ASN A 296 -17.73 0.24 22.70
N HIS A 297 -16.73 -0.65 22.69
CA HIS A 297 -16.40 -1.50 21.52
C HIS A 297 -16.56 -3.01 21.80
N THR A 298 -16.76 -3.42 23.06
CA THR A 298 -17.08 -4.82 23.36
C THR A 298 -18.56 -5.07 23.05
N PRO A 299 -18.91 -6.04 22.17
CA PRO A 299 -20.31 -6.43 21.98
C PRO A 299 -20.90 -6.88 23.31
N ARG A 300 -22.08 -6.37 23.67
CA ARG A 300 -22.85 -6.83 24.84
C ARG A 300 -23.43 -8.22 24.61
#